data_967dafd65ec51c592a942d3df02aa73e
#
_entry.id   967dafd65ec51c592a942d3df02aa73e
#
_cell.length_a   1.000
_cell.length_b   1.000
_cell.length_c   1.000
_cell.angle_alpha   90.00
_cell.angle_beta   90.00
_cell.angle_gamma   90.00
#
_symmetry.space_group_name_H-M   'P 1'
#
loop_
_entity.id
_entity.type
_entity.pdbx_description
1 polymer ?
#
loop_
_entity_poly.entity_id
_entity_poly.type
_entity_poly.pdbx_seq_one_letter_code
_entity_poly.pdbx_strand_id
1 'polypeptide(L)'
;MPLLASGQDVAVSTNLMDYVSLGTINAEASVGVGRHISLNASARVNPWTYHKGDPGKQMQNRHQTYAAGIRYWPWHIYSGWWFSTAAQYQEYNRGGIISPKTEEGDAYGLSLGGGYSLMIHEHVNLDFGLSLWGGQKTYITYACPSCGRITDKGAKWFFMPNDIIVSITYIF
;
A
#
# COMPACT_ATOMS: atom_id res chain seq x y z
N MET A 1 3.29 36.27 -7.06
CA MET A 1 4.20 35.42 -6.28
C MET A 1 4.76 34.40 -7.23
N PRO A 2 6.07 34.37 -7.50
CA PRO A 2 6.63 33.30 -8.33
C PRO A 2 6.66 32.03 -7.52
N LEU A 3 5.95 31.02 -7.98
CA LEU A 3 6.22 29.63 -7.64
C LEU A 3 7.61 29.33 -8.22
N LEU A 4 8.64 29.54 -7.42
CA LEU A 4 9.97 29.06 -7.76
C LEU A 4 9.92 27.54 -7.65
N ALA A 5 9.71 26.88 -8.77
CA ALA A 5 10.06 25.49 -8.95
C ALA A 5 11.56 25.37 -8.66
N SER A 6 11.90 24.88 -7.49
CA SER A 6 13.21 24.32 -7.26
C SER A 6 13.18 22.89 -7.82
N GLY A 7 14.11 22.60 -8.68
CA GLY A 7 14.09 21.50 -9.62
C GLY A 7 14.19 20.09 -9.06
N GLN A 8 13.38 19.69 -8.10
CA GLN A 8 13.20 18.29 -7.66
C GLN A 8 11.85 18.14 -6.93
N ASP A 9 10.77 18.43 -7.64
CA ASP A 9 9.44 18.47 -7.02
C ASP A 9 8.60 17.23 -7.30
N VAL A 10 9.06 16.33 -8.16
CA VAL A 10 8.34 15.11 -8.54
C VAL A 10 9.21 13.90 -8.26
N ALA A 11 8.62 12.87 -7.66
CA ALA A 11 9.29 11.60 -7.45
C ALA A 11 8.36 10.43 -7.76
N VAL A 12 8.95 9.32 -8.17
CA VAL A 12 8.27 8.04 -8.38
C VAL A 12 8.99 6.98 -7.57
N SER A 13 8.25 6.15 -6.85
CA SER A 13 8.81 5.10 -6.03
C SER A 13 8.11 3.76 -6.19
N THR A 14 8.82 2.70 -5.83
CA THR A 14 8.29 1.35 -5.73
C THR A 14 8.76 0.69 -4.44
N ASN A 15 7.85 0.01 -3.74
CA ASN A 15 8.15 -0.70 -2.51
C ASN A 15 8.58 -2.13 -2.81
N LEU A 16 9.80 -2.48 -2.44
CA LEU A 16 10.39 -3.80 -2.68
C LEU A 16 9.73 -4.90 -1.84
N MET A 17 9.23 -4.56 -0.64
CA MET A 17 8.57 -5.53 0.23
C MET A 17 7.24 -6.03 -0.34
N ASP A 18 6.56 -5.23 -1.13
CA ASP A 18 5.33 -5.64 -1.81
C ASP A 18 5.58 -6.78 -2.81
N TYR A 19 6.71 -6.79 -3.51
CA TYR A 19 7.06 -7.88 -4.42
C TYR A 19 7.31 -9.20 -3.68
N VAL A 20 7.83 -9.16 -2.46
CA VAL A 20 7.97 -10.33 -1.59
C VAL A 20 6.62 -10.83 -1.09
N SER A 21 5.64 -9.94 -0.96
CA SER A 21 4.26 -10.26 -0.59
C SER A 21 3.47 -10.88 -1.74
N LEU A 22 3.84 -12.10 -2.14
CA LEU A 22 3.20 -12.86 -3.23
C LEU A 22 3.17 -12.10 -4.57
N GLY A 23 4.21 -11.31 -4.87
CA GLY A 23 4.38 -10.63 -6.15
C GLY A 23 3.43 -9.45 -6.37
N THR A 24 3.11 -8.69 -5.34
CA THR A 24 2.29 -7.47 -5.46
C THR A 24 3.03 -6.39 -6.24
N ILE A 25 2.50 -5.99 -7.37
CA ILE A 25 3.00 -4.89 -8.20
C ILE A 25 2.55 -3.57 -7.57
N ASN A 26 3.45 -2.59 -7.45
CA ASN A 26 3.13 -1.32 -6.83
C ASN A 26 3.89 -0.15 -7.48
N ALA A 27 3.30 1.02 -7.38
CA ALA A 27 3.94 2.29 -7.71
C ALA A 27 3.34 3.41 -6.87
N GLU A 28 4.17 4.36 -6.49
CA GLU A 28 3.77 5.62 -5.85
C GLU A 28 4.37 6.78 -6.64
N ALA A 29 3.56 7.79 -6.89
CA ALA A 29 3.99 9.08 -7.41
C ALA A 29 3.80 10.14 -6.33
N SER A 30 4.74 11.07 -6.24
CA SER A 30 4.66 12.19 -5.31
C SER A 30 5.06 13.50 -5.96
N VAL A 31 4.47 14.58 -5.49
CA VAL A 31 4.79 15.95 -5.91
C VAL A 31 4.97 16.83 -4.70
N GLY A 32 6.09 17.58 -4.68
CA GLY A 32 6.37 18.57 -3.66
C GLY A 32 5.48 19.79 -3.83
N VAL A 33 4.80 20.18 -2.76
CA VAL A 33 3.99 21.42 -2.71
C VAL A 33 4.63 22.48 -1.82
N GLY A 34 5.86 22.22 -1.38
CA GLY A 34 6.66 23.12 -0.56
C GLY A 34 7.87 22.41 0.03
N ARG A 35 8.61 23.10 0.90
CA ARG A 35 9.86 22.57 1.48
C ARG A 35 9.67 21.35 2.39
N HIS A 36 8.47 21.18 2.94
CA HIS A 36 8.18 20.21 4.00
C HIS A 36 6.97 19.32 3.69
N ILE A 37 6.32 19.49 2.56
CA ILE A 37 5.08 18.76 2.23
C ILE A 37 5.13 18.23 0.81
N SER A 38 4.83 16.95 0.65
CA SER A 38 4.52 16.33 -0.64
C SER A 38 3.13 15.72 -0.64
N LEU A 39 2.48 15.76 -1.79
CA LEU A 39 1.26 15.00 -2.08
C LEU A 39 1.67 13.68 -2.71
N ASN A 40 1.03 12.59 -2.29
CA ASN A 40 1.36 11.25 -2.72
C ASN A 40 0.12 10.55 -3.25
N ALA A 41 0.28 9.77 -4.30
CA ALA A 41 -0.73 8.86 -4.80
C ALA A 41 -0.07 7.51 -5.10
N SER A 42 -0.67 6.41 -4.62
CA SER A 42 -0.13 5.07 -4.83
C SER A 42 -1.19 4.10 -5.31
N ALA A 43 -0.73 3.10 -6.07
CA ALA A 43 -1.53 1.98 -6.51
C ALA A 43 -0.75 0.68 -6.30
N ARG A 44 -1.46 -0.36 -5.83
CA ARG A 44 -0.94 -1.72 -5.64
C ARG A 44 -1.90 -2.72 -6.22
N VAL A 45 -1.40 -3.68 -6.93
CA VAL A 45 -2.22 -4.71 -7.57
C VAL A 45 -1.55 -6.08 -7.41
N ASN A 46 -2.31 -7.03 -6.89
CA ASN A 46 -1.91 -8.43 -6.86
C ASN A 46 -2.98 -9.27 -7.58
N PRO A 47 -2.76 -9.67 -8.82
CA PRO A 47 -3.71 -10.47 -9.60
C PRO A 47 -3.55 -11.98 -9.43
N TRP A 48 -2.55 -12.44 -8.67
CA TRP A 48 -2.10 -13.82 -8.69
C TRP A 48 -2.98 -14.77 -7.87
N THR A 49 -3.18 -15.97 -8.42
CA THR A 49 -3.75 -17.13 -7.73
C THR A 49 -2.82 -18.30 -7.96
N TYR A 50 -2.33 -18.91 -6.89
CA TYR A 50 -1.41 -20.03 -6.91
C TYR A 50 -2.16 -21.35 -6.73
N HIS A 51 -1.70 -22.42 -7.40
CA HIS A 51 -2.31 -23.77 -7.37
C HIS A 51 -3.80 -23.75 -7.74
N LYS A 52 -4.16 -22.99 -8.78
CA LYS A 52 -5.53 -22.93 -9.31
C LYS A 52 -5.98 -24.31 -9.78
N GLY A 53 -7.11 -24.79 -9.26
CA GLY A 53 -7.68 -26.10 -9.60
C GLY A 53 -7.51 -27.18 -8.53
N ASP A 54 -6.70 -26.92 -7.49
CA ASP A 54 -6.64 -27.79 -6.30
C ASP A 54 -7.23 -27.04 -5.10
N PRO A 55 -8.50 -27.30 -4.71
CA PRO A 55 -9.18 -26.56 -3.63
C PRO A 55 -8.47 -26.64 -2.28
N GLY A 56 -7.67 -27.70 -2.05
CA GLY A 56 -6.93 -27.90 -0.81
C GLY A 56 -5.61 -27.16 -0.73
N LYS A 57 -5.08 -26.70 -1.88
CA LYS A 57 -3.78 -26.02 -1.97
C LYS A 57 -3.87 -24.63 -2.61
N GLN A 58 -5.05 -24.25 -3.11
CA GLN A 58 -5.22 -22.94 -3.74
C GLN A 58 -4.96 -21.85 -2.74
N MET A 59 -4.00 -20.96 -3.09
CA MET A 59 -3.62 -19.81 -2.30
C MET A 59 -3.77 -18.55 -3.13
N GLN A 60 -4.43 -17.53 -2.58
CA GLN A 60 -4.64 -16.27 -3.27
C GLN A 60 -4.60 -15.10 -2.30
N ASN A 61 -3.98 -14.01 -2.76
CA ASN A 61 -3.97 -12.72 -2.09
C ASN A 61 -4.26 -11.62 -3.11
N ARG A 62 -5.34 -11.81 -3.87
CA ARG A 62 -5.71 -10.85 -4.90
C ARG A 62 -6.23 -9.59 -4.25
N HIS A 63 -5.68 -8.46 -4.64
CA HIS A 63 -6.16 -7.16 -4.18
C HIS A 63 -5.78 -6.04 -5.15
N GLN A 64 -6.58 -4.98 -5.10
CA GLN A 64 -6.28 -3.70 -5.70
C GLN A 64 -6.39 -2.66 -4.60
N THR A 65 -5.34 -1.87 -4.40
CA THR A 65 -5.28 -0.86 -3.34
C THR A 65 -4.90 0.46 -3.95
N TYR A 66 -5.65 1.49 -3.64
CA TYR A 66 -5.38 2.87 -4.05
C TYR A 66 -5.31 3.74 -2.81
N ALA A 67 -4.31 4.59 -2.75
CA ALA A 67 -4.20 5.55 -1.67
C ALA A 67 -3.76 6.92 -2.20
N ALA A 68 -4.27 7.96 -1.57
CA ALA A 68 -3.86 9.33 -1.84
C ALA A 68 -3.75 10.10 -0.52
N GLY A 69 -2.69 10.88 -0.37
CA GLY A 69 -2.41 11.54 0.90
C GLY A 69 -1.29 12.54 0.86
N ILE A 70 -0.80 12.82 2.04
CA ILE A 70 0.20 13.86 2.31
C ILE A 70 1.35 13.20 3.06
N ARG A 71 2.59 13.60 2.73
CA ARG A 71 3.79 13.27 3.51
C ARG A 71 4.44 14.55 4.00
N TYR A 72 4.73 14.61 5.30
CA TYR A 72 5.41 15.70 5.97
C TYR A 72 6.87 15.35 6.23
N TRP A 73 7.76 16.28 5.93
CA TRP A 73 9.20 16.17 6.04
C TRP A 73 9.72 17.22 7.02
N PRO A 74 10.14 16.85 8.24
CA PRO A 74 10.60 17.83 9.24
C PRO A 74 11.78 18.70 8.80
N TRP A 75 12.65 18.19 7.93
CA TRP A 75 13.82 18.93 7.46
C TRP A 75 13.64 19.48 6.05
N HIS A 76 13.67 18.63 5.06
CA HIS A 76 13.50 18.99 3.66
C HIS A 76 12.77 17.88 2.93
N ILE A 77 12.03 18.23 1.89
CA ILE A 77 11.33 17.27 1.04
C ILE A 77 12.31 16.20 0.51
N TYR A 78 11.89 14.96 0.53
CA TYR A 78 12.64 13.77 0.13
C TYR A 78 13.95 13.53 0.92
N SER A 79 14.09 14.05 2.13
CA SER A 79 15.30 13.88 2.94
C SER A 79 15.01 13.67 4.41
N GLY A 80 15.61 12.62 5.00
CA GLY A 80 15.54 12.33 6.41
C GLY A 80 14.20 11.75 6.87
N TRP A 81 13.77 12.09 8.08
CA TRP A 81 12.51 11.61 8.65
C TRP A 81 11.30 12.10 7.87
N TRP A 82 10.28 11.26 7.78
CA TRP A 82 9.01 11.61 7.20
C TRP A 82 7.83 10.96 7.95
N PHE A 83 6.68 11.63 7.89
CA PHE A 83 5.40 11.16 8.41
C PHE A 83 4.35 11.32 7.33
N SER A 84 3.47 10.32 7.18
CA SER A 84 2.45 10.34 6.15
C SER A 84 1.07 10.00 6.68
N THR A 85 0.07 10.55 6.04
CA THR A 85 -1.32 10.14 6.18
C THR A 85 -1.97 10.08 4.80
N ALA A 86 -2.78 9.06 4.58
CA ALA A 86 -3.48 8.90 3.31
C ALA A 86 -4.87 8.28 3.49
N ALA A 87 -5.81 8.70 2.65
CA ALA A 87 -7.05 7.96 2.45
C ALA A 87 -6.74 6.75 1.57
N GLN A 88 -7.21 5.58 1.98
CA GLN A 88 -6.92 4.31 1.31
C GLN A 88 -8.21 3.53 1.08
N TYR A 89 -8.33 2.97 -0.13
CA TYR A 89 -9.35 2.02 -0.55
C TYR A 89 -8.70 0.74 -1.03
N GLN A 90 -9.26 -0.39 -0.67
CA GLN A 90 -8.80 -1.71 -1.12
C GLN A 90 -9.99 -2.61 -1.44
N GLU A 91 -9.97 -3.20 -2.62
CA GLU A 91 -10.76 -4.37 -2.96
C GLU A 91 -9.87 -5.60 -2.81
N TYR A 92 -10.35 -6.65 -2.13
CA TYR A 92 -9.54 -7.82 -1.82
C TYR A 92 -10.31 -9.13 -1.96
N ASN A 93 -9.55 -10.17 -2.32
CA ASN A 93 -10.02 -11.55 -2.30
C ASN A 93 -8.86 -12.43 -1.85
N ARG A 94 -8.91 -12.87 -0.59
CA ARG A 94 -7.83 -13.58 0.10
C ARG A 94 -8.31 -14.94 0.56
N GLY A 95 -7.48 -15.98 0.35
CA GLY A 95 -7.81 -17.33 0.81
C GLY A 95 -6.65 -18.30 0.68
N GLY A 96 -6.72 -19.40 1.43
CA GLY A 96 -5.75 -20.47 1.36
C GLY A 96 -4.36 -20.19 1.97
N ILE A 97 -4.13 -19.03 2.59
CA ILE A 97 -2.83 -18.67 3.17
C ILE A 97 -2.68 -19.26 4.57
N ILE A 98 -3.67 -19.05 5.43
CA ILE A 98 -3.67 -19.53 6.83
C ILE A 98 -4.81 -20.55 7.04
N SER A 99 -5.88 -20.42 6.30
CA SER A 99 -7.11 -21.21 6.40
C SER A 99 -7.65 -21.48 4.99
N PRO A 100 -8.31 -22.63 4.76
CA PRO A 100 -8.97 -22.89 3.47
C PRO A 100 -10.13 -21.95 3.17
N LYS A 101 -10.59 -21.16 4.14
CA LYS A 101 -11.64 -20.16 3.94
C LYS A 101 -11.13 -19.03 3.04
N THR A 102 -12.01 -18.52 2.19
CA THR A 102 -11.75 -17.36 1.36
C THR A 102 -12.62 -16.20 1.82
N GLU A 103 -12.02 -15.02 1.96
CA GLU A 103 -12.71 -13.78 2.29
C GLU A 103 -12.50 -12.78 1.14
N GLU A 104 -13.60 -12.23 0.65
CA GLU A 104 -13.58 -11.13 -0.32
C GLU A 104 -14.39 -9.95 0.20
N GLY A 105 -14.06 -8.76 -0.28
CA GLY A 105 -14.76 -7.54 0.09
C GLY A 105 -13.98 -6.28 -0.21
N ASP A 106 -14.50 -5.20 0.34
CA ASP A 106 -13.96 -3.85 0.20
C ASP A 106 -13.55 -3.31 1.57
N ALA A 107 -12.48 -2.55 1.60
CA ALA A 107 -12.03 -1.86 2.79
C ALA A 107 -11.65 -0.41 2.44
N TYR A 108 -12.01 0.52 3.31
CA TYR A 108 -11.64 1.92 3.17
C TYR A 108 -11.36 2.54 4.53
N GLY A 109 -10.47 3.52 4.54
CA GLY A 109 -10.07 4.16 5.78
C GLY A 109 -8.87 5.07 5.62
N LEU A 110 -8.19 5.31 6.74
CA LEU A 110 -7.00 6.15 6.80
C LEU A 110 -5.77 5.30 7.13
N SER A 111 -4.69 5.56 6.42
CA SER A 111 -3.37 5.05 6.75
C SER A 111 -2.51 6.14 7.39
N LEU A 112 -1.68 5.73 8.33
CA LEU A 112 -0.66 6.55 8.97
C LEU A 112 0.68 5.85 8.82
N GLY A 113 1.69 6.58 8.41
CA GLY A 113 3.03 6.04 8.21
C GLY A 113 4.11 6.95 8.73
N GLY A 114 5.28 6.38 8.91
CA GLY A 114 6.48 7.12 9.27
C GLY A 114 7.72 6.32 8.92
N GLY A 115 8.80 7.04 8.63
CA GLY A 115 10.04 6.41 8.25
C GLY A 115 11.18 7.39 8.02
N TYR A 116 12.19 6.89 7.34
CA TYR A 116 13.40 7.63 7.04
C TYR A 116 13.81 7.44 5.58
N SER A 117 14.13 8.53 4.91
CA SER A 117 14.63 8.56 3.54
C SER A 117 16.14 8.80 3.53
N LEU A 118 16.87 7.85 2.98
CA LEU A 118 18.32 7.88 2.82
C LEU A 118 18.66 8.22 1.37
N MET A 119 19.30 9.35 1.14
CA MET A 119 19.82 9.72 -0.16
C MET A 119 21.04 8.85 -0.49
N ILE A 120 20.94 8.07 -1.56
CA ILE A 120 22.04 7.25 -2.10
C ILE A 120 22.73 7.97 -3.25
N HIS A 121 21.95 8.68 -4.05
CA HIS A 121 22.41 9.44 -5.21
C HIS A 121 21.57 10.72 -5.34
N GLU A 122 22.02 11.68 -6.13
CA GLU A 122 21.33 12.98 -6.36
C GLU A 122 19.85 12.83 -6.75
N HIS A 123 19.51 11.75 -7.44
CA HIS A 123 18.16 11.45 -7.91
C HIS A 123 17.57 10.16 -7.31
N VAL A 124 18.29 9.48 -6.41
CA VAL A 124 17.86 8.16 -5.90
C VAL A 124 17.91 8.11 -4.40
N ASN A 125 16.75 7.85 -3.80
CA ASN A 125 16.62 7.58 -2.38
C ASN A 125 16.21 6.14 -2.10
N LEU A 126 16.59 5.68 -0.92
CA LEU A 126 16.08 4.46 -0.30
C LEU A 126 15.24 4.85 0.92
N ASP A 127 13.97 4.53 0.91
CA ASP A 127 13.04 4.86 1.96
C ASP A 127 12.75 3.64 2.83
N PHE A 128 12.86 3.81 4.14
CA PHE A 128 12.52 2.80 5.14
C PHE A 128 11.37 3.31 5.99
N GLY A 129 10.40 2.47 6.29
CA GLY A 129 9.30 2.88 7.15
C GLY A 129 8.30 1.79 7.46
N LEU A 130 7.29 2.18 8.23
CA LEU A 130 6.16 1.37 8.59
C LEU A 130 4.88 2.18 8.44
N SER A 131 3.80 1.52 8.10
CA SER A 131 2.48 2.14 8.10
C SER A 131 1.44 1.27 8.79
N LEU A 132 0.45 1.94 9.36
CA LEU A 132 -0.75 1.37 9.98
C LEU A 132 -1.96 1.80 9.18
N TRP A 133 -2.98 0.97 9.16
CA TRP A 133 -4.23 1.26 8.44
C TRP A 133 -5.43 0.89 9.29
N GLY A 134 -6.38 1.80 9.35
CA GLY A 134 -7.63 1.62 10.06
C GLY A 134 -8.81 2.18 9.31
N GLY A 135 -9.95 1.54 9.48
CA GLY A 135 -11.17 1.94 8.79
C GLY A 135 -12.28 0.92 8.91
N GLN A 136 -13.14 0.90 7.93
CA GLN A 136 -14.25 -0.03 7.83
C GLN A 136 -14.05 -0.99 6.66
N LYS A 137 -14.35 -2.27 6.85
CA LYS A 137 -14.38 -3.25 5.77
C LYS A 137 -15.70 -3.99 5.73
N THR A 138 -16.16 -4.26 4.52
CA THR A 138 -17.19 -5.24 4.22
C THR A 138 -16.53 -6.55 3.85
N TYR A 139 -17.15 -7.67 4.18
CA TYR A 139 -16.61 -8.98 3.86
C TYR A 139 -17.68 -10.01 3.58
N ILE A 140 -17.36 -10.95 2.70
CA ILE A 140 -18.08 -12.18 2.45
C ILE A 140 -17.07 -13.31 2.58
N THR A 141 -17.37 -14.29 3.43
CA THR A 141 -16.50 -15.44 3.67
C THR A 141 -17.11 -16.67 3.04
N TYR A 142 -16.31 -17.41 2.27
CA TYR A 142 -16.67 -18.68 1.65
C TYR A 142 -15.96 -19.82 2.35
N ALA A 143 -16.60 -20.99 2.40
CA ALA A 143 -16.06 -22.19 3.05
C ALA A 143 -14.77 -22.71 2.37
N CYS A 144 -14.63 -22.49 1.07
CA CYS A 144 -13.44 -22.84 0.28
C CYS A 144 -13.34 -21.95 -0.96
N PRO A 145 -12.17 -21.88 -1.62
CA PRO A 145 -11.95 -21.01 -2.77
C PRO A 145 -12.84 -21.26 -3.99
N SER A 146 -13.39 -22.46 -4.13
CA SER A 146 -14.15 -22.88 -5.33
C SER A 146 -15.58 -23.35 -5.04
N CYS A 147 -16.01 -23.43 -3.77
CA CYS A 147 -17.32 -24.06 -3.44
C CYS A 147 -18.50 -23.08 -3.43
N GLY A 148 -18.30 -21.79 -3.53
CA GLY A 148 -19.37 -20.79 -3.56
C GLY A 148 -20.29 -20.75 -2.32
N ARG A 149 -20.02 -21.56 -1.30
CA ARG A 149 -20.82 -21.63 -0.07
C ARG A 149 -20.44 -20.49 0.87
N ILE A 150 -21.32 -19.51 0.99
CA ILE A 150 -21.16 -18.40 1.94
C ILE A 150 -21.31 -18.93 3.37
N THR A 151 -20.35 -18.64 4.22
CA THR A 151 -20.35 -19.00 5.63
C THR A 151 -20.60 -17.82 6.55
N ASP A 152 -20.20 -16.60 6.10
CA ASP A 152 -20.39 -15.37 6.87
C ASP A 152 -20.36 -14.16 5.93
N LYS A 153 -21.03 -13.07 6.31
CA LYS A 153 -20.97 -11.78 5.64
C LYS A 153 -21.28 -10.67 6.63
N GLY A 154 -20.66 -9.50 6.42
CA GLY A 154 -20.90 -8.37 7.28
C GLY A 154 -20.02 -7.17 7.00
N ALA A 155 -20.04 -6.23 7.93
CA ALA A 155 -19.13 -5.09 7.96
C ALA A 155 -18.53 -4.97 9.35
N LYS A 156 -17.23 -4.62 9.42
CA LYS A 156 -16.54 -4.43 10.70
C LYS A 156 -15.46 -3.36 10.62
N TRP A 157 -15.19 -2.75 11.74
CA TRP A 157 -14.02 -1.89 11.91
C TRP A 157 -12.76 -2.73 12.02
N PHE A 158 -11.66 -2.21 11.50
CA PHE A 158 -10.35 -2.85 11.61
C PHE A 158 -9.27 -1.81 11.88
N PHE A 159 -8.20 -2.27 12.48
CA PHE A 159 -6.94 -1.55 12.62
C PHE A 159 -5.81 -2.56 12.57
N MET A 160 -4.86 -2.39 11.65
CA MET A 160 -3.81 -3.37 11.39
C MET A 160 -2.55 -2.70 10.85
N PRO A 161 -1.38 -3.37 10.97
CA PRO A 161 -0.22 -3.02 10.17
C PRO A 161 -0.60 -3.06 8.68
N ASN A 162 -0.25 -2.01 7.95
CA ASN A 162 -0.53 -1.90 6.52
C ASN A 162 0.66 -2.40 5.72
N ASP A 163 1.86 -1.86 6.03
CA ASP A 163 3.00 -1.98 5.14
C ASP A 163 4.32 -1.87 5.90
N ILE A 164 5.28 -2.68 5.46
CA ILE A 164 6.70 -2.48 5.72
C ILE A 164 7.26 -1.82 4.47
N ILE A 165 7.78 -0.62 4.61
CA ILE A 165 8.25 0.19 3.49
C ILE A 165 9.75 0.04 3.37
N VAL A 166 10.19 -0.53 2.24
CA VAL A 166 11.57 -0.51 1.77
C VAL A 166 11.47 -0.13 0.30
N SER A 167 11.49 1.16 0.01
CA SER A 167 11.20 1.68 -1.32
C SER A 167 12.42 2.30 -1.97
N ILE A 168 12.54 2.12 -3.28
CA ILE A 168 13.45 2.88 -4.12
C ILE A 168 12.64 4.03 -4.71
N THR A 169 13.12 5.24 -4.51
CA THR A 169 12.49 6.49 -4.96
C THR A 169 13.41 7.19 -5.93
N TYR A 170 12.92 7.49 -7.13
CA TYR A 170 13.60 8.31 -8.12
C TYR A 170 12.99 9.72 -8.11
N ILE A 171 13.84 10.73 -8.01
CA ILE A 171 13.48 12.16 -7.91
C ILE A 171 13.94 12.85 -9.20
N PHE A 172 12.99 13.53 -9.86
CA PHE A 172 13.21 14.24 -11.12
C PHE A 172 13.66 15.66 -10.90
#